data_42367619d79670a74ee8d12f531481b9
#
_entry.id   42367619d79670a74ee8d12f531481b9
#
_cell.length_a   1.000
_cell.length_b   1.000
_cell.length_c   1.000
_cell.angle_alpha   90.00
_cell.angle_beta   90.00
_cell.angle_gamma   90.00
#
_symmetry.space_group_name_H-M   'P 1'
#
loop_
_entity.id
_entity.type
_entity.pdbx_description
1 polymer ?
#
loop_
_entity_poly.entity_id
_entity_poly.type
_entity_poly.pdbx_seq_one_letter_code
_entity_poly.pdbx_strand_id
1 'polypeptide(L)'
;MNTQPNPFQPVLDSLLDEKKEFPRKHLQQFSDLGELELKILLDVWSRVGLKRKLTLLEGLESLAEDDTLVNFDDLGKALLTDADSVVRGRAIRLLRECEDAKLIPIYIAILKNDAEVHTRAEAATALGAFVDLGELEELAEEALHQVEEALLESVNGGDDVKVRRRALESLGFSSRPEIASLIESAFGREDPAWQASALFAMARSADSRWDEPVIRSLMNDNRNVREAAVEAAGQLSVKTASPILLKMLEDEEDDDVAGAIIWSLSQIGGEDARTYIENLLDQTEDEDQIEFLEEALENLAFTEDLDRFDLLNFEPDFDLDEDDEDKALLN
;
A
#
# COMPACT_ATOMS: atom_id res chain seq x y z
N MET A 1 -19.25 -7.59 -46.97
CA MET A 1 -19.08 -7.21 -45.56
C MET A 1 -17.76 -6.51 -45.47
N ASN A 2 -17.76 -5.19 -45.29
CA ASN A 2 -16.52 -4.42 -45.10
C ASN A 2 -16.07 -4.65 -43.65
N THR A 3 -15.16 -5.60 -43.44
CA THR A 3 -14.46 -5.75 -42.17
C THR A 3 -13.46 -4.60 -42.10
N GLN A 4 -13.82 -3.52 -41.39
CA GLN A 4 -12.80 -2.57 -40.95
C GLN A 4 -11.73 -3.35 -40.18
N PRO A 5 -10.44 -3.10 -40.42
CA PRO A 5 -9.39 -3.76 -39.66
C PRO A 5 -9.57 -3.46 -38.17
N ASN A 6 -9.55 -4.51 -37.34
CA ASN A 6 -9.64 -4.37 -35.92
C ASN A 6 -8.45 -3.49 -35.44
N PRO A 7 -8.70 -2.33 -34.81
CA PRO A 7 -7.62 -1.45 -34.32
C PRO A 7 -6.65 -2.14 -33.37
N PHE A 8 -7.11 -3.18 -32.66
CA PHE A 8 -6.32 -3.95 -31.70
C PHE A 8 -5.46 -5.06 -32.36
N GLN A 9 -5.65 -5.35 -33.68
CA GLN A 9 -4.90 -6.40 -34.38
C GLN A 9 -3.37 -6.21 -34.33
N PRO A 10 -2.80 -4.99 -34.49
CA PRO A 10 -1.34 -4.79 -34.39
C PRO A 10 -0.79 -5.12 -32.99
N VAL A 11 -1.57 -4.95 -31.93
CA VAL A 11 -1.21 -5.33 -30.56
C VAL A 11 -1.10 -6.85 -30.44
N LEU A 12 -2.12 -7.57 -30.93
CA LEU A 12 -2.15 -9.03 -30.94
C LEU A 12 -1.01 -9.63 -31.76
N ASP A 13 -0.73 -9.06 -32.93
CA ASP A 13 0.38 -9.51 -33.78
C ASP A 13 1.74 -9.30 -33.08
N SER A 14 1.90 -8.17 -32.37
CA SER A 14 3.10 -7.89 -31.58
C SER A 14 3.22 -8.79 -30.35
N LEU A 15 2.09 -9.13 -29.73
CA LEU A 15 2.02 -10.02 -28.58
C LEU A 15 2.45 -11.46 -28.96
N LEU A 16 2.08 -11.91 -30.15
CA LEU A 16 2.41 -13.24 -30.67
C LEU A 16 3.77 -13.33 -31.32
N ASP A 17 4.41 -12.21 -31.69
CA ASP A 17 5.78 -12.18 -32.28
C ASP A 17 6.83 -12.14 -31.15
N GLU A 18 7.14 -13.31 -30.58
CA GLU A 18 8.13 -13.45 -29.51
C GLU A 18 9.59 -13.20 -29.93
N LYS A 19 9.83 -13.01 -31.26
CA LYS A 19 11.18 -12.74 -31.77
C LYS A 19 11.59 -11.28 -31.57
N LYS A 20 10.63 -10.39 -31.35
CA LYS A 20 10.83 -8.96 -31.12
C LYS A 20 10.41 -8.59 -29.72
N GLU A 21 10.97 -7.54 -29.19
CA GLU A 21 10.47 -6.92 -27.95
C GLU A 21 9.06 -6.41 -28.15
N PHE A 22 8.24 -6.46 -27.08
CA PHE A 22 6.89 -5.90 -27.12
C PHE A 22 6.98 -4.36 -27.11
N PRO A 23 6.37 -3.66 -28.10
CA PRO A 23 6.52 -2.21 -28.18
C PRO A 23 5.80 -1.50 -27.04
N ARG A 24 6.50 -0.67 -26.24
CA ARG A 24 5.93 0.11 -25.14
C ARG A 24 4.68 0.91 -25.54
N LYS A 25 4.65 1.49 -26.76
CA LYS A 25 3.49 2.23 -27.28
C LYS A 25 2.16 1.44 -27.32
N HIS A 26 2.22 0.13 -27.21
CA HIS A 26 1.03 -0.72 -27.19
C HIS A 26 0.51 -0.97 -25.76
N LEU A 27 1.25 -0.62 -24.71
CA LEU A 27 0.82 -0.83 -23.32
C LEU A 27 -0.47 -0.06 -23.02
N GLN A 28 -0.57 1.20 -23.41
CA GLN A 28 -1.76 2.03 -23.20
C GLN A 28 -3.01 1.45 -23.86
N GLN A 29 -2.86 0.61 -24.92
CA GLN A 29 -4.01 0.00 -25.60
C GLN A 29 -4.65 -1.14 -24.81
N PHE A 30 -4.08 -1.52 -23.66
CA PHE A 30 -4.67 -2.45 -22.69
C PHE A 30 -5.51 -1.73 -21.62
N SER A 31 -5.46 -0.39 -21.56
CA SER A 31 -6.35 0.38 -20.70
C SER A 31 -7.77 0.33 -21.21
N ASP A 32 -8.72 0.19 -20.31
CA ASP A 32 -10.16 0.23 -20.58
C ASP A 32 -10.58 -0.69 -21.74
N LEU A 33 -10.08 -1.92 -21.76
CA LEU A 33 -10.43 -2.89 -22.80
C LEU A 33 -11.94 -3.12 -22.84
N GLY A 34 -12.53 -2.91 -24.02
CA GLY A 34 -13.91 -3.28 -24.24
C GLY A 34 -14.11 -4.80 -24.25
N GLU A 35 -15.34 -5.27 -24.04
CA GLU A 35 -15.66 -6.72 -24.03
C GLU A 35 -15.16 -7.47 -25.28
N LEU A 36 -15.19 -6.81 -26.45
CA LEU A 36 -14.75 -7.40 -27.70
C LEU A 36 -13.23 -7.56 -27.76
N GLU A 37 -12.49 -6.51 -27.39
CA GLU A 37 -11.03 -6.50 -27.37
C GLU A 37 -10.51 -7.51 -26.35
N LEU A 38 -11.07 -7.52 -25.15
CA LEU A 38 -10.74 -8.49 -24.10
C LEU A 38 -10.99 -9.93 -24.57
N LYS A 39 -12.13 -10.19 -25.17
CA LYS A 39 -12.45 -11.51 -25.70
C LYS A 39 -11.44 -11.96 -26.76
N ILE A 40 -11.11 -11.10 -27.73
CA ILE A 40 -10.15 -11.40 -28.79
C ILE A 40 -8.75 -11.63 -28.20
N LEU A 41 -8.35 -10.87 -27.18
CA LEU A 41 -7.11 -11.06 -26.45
C LEU A 41 -7.06 -12.44 -25.78
N LEU A 42 -8.12 -12.80 -25.05
CA LEU A 42 -8.19 -14.07 -24.34
C LEU A 42 -8.22 -15.30 -25.30
N ASP A 43 -8.81 -15.15 -26.48
CA ASP A 43 -8.80 -16.19 -27.53
C ASP A 43 -7.38 -16.52 -28.02
N VAL A 44 -6.45 -15.55 -28.01
CA VAL A 44 -5.05 -15.76 -28.37
C VAL A 44 -4.12 -15.98 -27.18
N TRP A 45 -4.55 -15.68 -25.96
CA TRP A 45 -3.74 -15.64 -24.76
C TRP A 45 -3.01 -16.97 -24.45
N SER A 46 -3.67 -18.11 -24.71
CA SER A 46 -3.07 -19.42 -24.54
C SER A 46 -1.90 -19.72 -25.49
N ARG A 47 -1.76 -18.93 -26.56
CA ARG A 47 -0.68 -19.05 -27.55
C ARG A 47 0.50 -18.12 -27.25
N VAL A 48 0.32 -17.18 -26.31
CA VAL A 48 1.37 -16.27 -25.84
C VAL A 48 2.25 -17.03 -24.84
N GLY A 49 3.55 -17.06 -25.08
CA GLY A 49 4.49 -17.70 -24.17
C GLY A 49 4.59 -16.99 -22.83
N LEU A 50 4.89 -17.76 -21.77
CA LEU A 50 4.93 -17.25 -20.41
C LEU A 50 5.82 -16.03 -20.24
N LYS A 51 7.03 -16.04 -20.79
CA LYS A 51 7.94 -14.90 -20.72
C LYS A 51 7.31 -13.62 -21.28
N ARG A 52 6.60 -13.73 -22.40
CA ARG A 52 5.91 -12.59 -23.02
C ARG A 52 4.76 -12.08 -22.15
N LYS A 53 3.96 -12.98 -21.57
CA LYS A 53 2.91 -12.62 -20.62
C LYS A 53 3.47 -11.84 -19.45
N LEU A 54 4.55 -12.33 -18.81
CA LEU A 54 5.16 -11.69 -17.65
C LEU A 54 5.77 -10.32 -17.99
N THR A 55 6.48 -10.20 -19.12
CA THR A 55 7.02 -8.90 -19.57
C THR A 55 5.90 -7.89 -19.87
N LEU A 56 4.78 -8.35 -20.46
CA LEU A 56 3.62 -7.48 -20.66
C LEU A 56 3.06 -6.98 -19.34
N LEU A 57 2.75 -7.89 -18.41
CA LEU A 57 2.15 -7.53 -17.13
C LEU A 57 3.07 -6.61 -16.31
N GLU A 58 4.38 -6.86 -16.31
CA GLU A 58 5.36 -5.97 -15.70
C GLU A 58 5.35 -4.56 -16.31
N GLY A 59 5.25 -4.47 -17.64
CA GLY A 59 5.12 -3.18 -18.31
C GLY A 59 3.80 -2.47 -18.02
N LEU A 60 2.69 -3.21 -17.80
CA LEU A 60 1.42 -2.62 -17.40
C LEU A 60 1.43 -2.18 -15.94
N GLU A 61 2.06 -2.96 -15.04
CA GLU A 61 2.26 -2.57 -13.63
C GLU A 61 3.04 -1.25 -13.56
N SER A 62 4.18 -1.15 -14.28
CA SER A 62 4.97 0.10 -14.33
C SER A 62 4.18 1.27 -14.93
N LEU A 63 3.40 1.03 -15.99
CA LEU A 63 2.58 2.10 -16.58
C LEU A 63 1.49 2.58 -15.61
N ALA A 64 0.90 1.70 -14.82
CA ALA A 64 -0.10 2.08 -13.81
C ALA A 64 0.50 2.89 -12.64
N GLU A 65 1.79 2.69 -12.36
CA GLU A 65 2.51 3.50 -11.37
C GLU A 65 2.83 4.91 -11.90
N ASP A 66 3.16 5.02 -13.20
CA ASP A 66 3.53 6.28 -13.85
C ASP A 66 2.31 7.11 -14.32
N ASP A 67 1.16 6.49 -14.60
CA ASP A 67 -0.02 7.13 -15.20
C ASP A 67 -1.31 6.64 -14.51
N THR A 68 -1.86 7.47 -13.65
CA THR A 68 -3.10 7.20 -12.90
C THR A 68 -4.38 7.21 -13.77
N LEU A 69 -4.27 7.58 -15.04
CA LEU A 69 -5.42 7.59 -15.96
C LEU A 69 -5.65 6.24 -16.65
N VAL A 70 -4.70 5.31 -16.57
CA VAL A 70 -4.88 3.98 -17.15
C VAL A 70 -5.64 3.05 -16.20
N ASN A 71 -6.48 2.19 -16.78
CA ASN A 71 -7.23 1.19 -16.02
C ASN A 71 -7.09 -0.18 -16.68
N PHE A 72 -6.59 -1.14 -15.94
CA PHE A 72 -6.36 -2.52 -16.39
C PHE A 72 -7.25 -3.53 -15.67
N ASP A 73 -8.30 -3.10 -15.01
CA ASP A 73 -9.18 -3.92 -14.16
C ASP A 73 -9.77 -5.11 -14.92
N ASP A 74 -10.35 -4.88 -16.10
CA ASP A 74 -10.99 -5.93 -16.86
C ASP A 74 -9.99 -7.02 -17.29
N LEU A 75 -8.77 -6.60 -17.66
CA LEU A 75 -7.68 -7.53 -17.96
C LEU A 75 -7.23 -8.28 -16.71
N GLY A 76 -6.96 -7.57 -15.62
CA GLY A 76 -6.56 -8.15 -14.34
C GLY A 76 -7.58 -9.19 -13.87
N LYS A 77 -8.87 -8.84 -13.82
CA LYS A 77 -9.97 -9.73 -13.44
C LYS A 77 -10.02 -11.00 -14.29
N ALA A 78 -9.83 -10.88 -15.61
CA ALA A 78 -9.82 -12.01 -16.52
C ALA A 78 -8.62 -12.96 -16.27
N LEU A 79 -7.46 -12.40 -15.90
CA LEU A 79 -6.22 -13.16 -15.69
C LEU A 79 -6.11 -13.81 -14.30
N LEU A 80 -6.98 -13.50 -13.35
CA LEU A 80 -7.02 -14.19 -12.04
C LEU A 80 -7.25 -15.70 -12.15
N THR A 81 -7.73 -16.17 -13.29
CA THR A 81 -7.97 -17.60 -13.58
C THR A 81 -6.97 -18.19 -14.58
N ASP A 82 -5.86 -17.50 -14.89
CA ASP A 82 -4.83 -18.03 -15.79
C ASP A 82 -4.29 -19.37 -15.27
N ALA A 83 -3.93 -20.26 -16.18
CA ALA A 83 -3.37 -21.56 -15.85
C ALA A 83 -2.04 -21.46 -15.09
N ASP A 84 -1.26 -20.39 -15.33
CA ASP A 84 0.01 -20.14 -14.68
C ASP A 84 -0.17 -19.29 -13.42
N SER A 85 0.31 -19.79 -12.28
CA SER A 85 0.21 -19.11 -10.98
C SER A 85 0.91 -17.74 -10.97
N VAL A 86 2.06 -17.62 -11.65
CA VAL A 86 2.81 -16.35 -11.67
C VAL A 86 2.02 -15.28 -12.42
N VAL A 87 1.31 -15.66 -13.48
CA VAL A 87 0.39 -14.75 -14.20
C VAL A 87 -0.75 -14.31 -13.27
N ARG A 88 -1.34 -15.22 -12.48
CA ARG A 88 -2.36 -14.86 -11.49
C ARG A 88 -1.84 -13.90 -10.44
N GLY A 89 -0.61 -14.12 -9.94
CA GLY A 89 0.02 -13.21 -8.97
C GLY A 89 0.24 -11.79 -9.54
N ARG A 90 0.69 -11.70 -10.81
CA ARG A 90 0.80 -10.41 -11.51
C ARG A 90 -0.56 -9.74 -11.73
N ALA A 91 -1.59 -10.54 -12.06
CA ALA A 91 -2.95 -10.02 -12.20
C ALA A 91 -3.50 -9.42 -10.90
N ILE A 92 -3.19 -10.01 -9.74
CA ILE A 92 -3.53 -9.45 -8.43
C ILE A 92 -2.86 -8.08 -8.24
N ARG A 93 -1.57 -7.96 -8.56
CA ARG A 93 -0.87 -6.66 -8.45
C ARG A 93 -1.42 -5.59 -9.38
N LEU A 94 -1.82 -5.98 -10.60
CA LEU A 94 -2.45 -5.07 -11.55
C LEU A 94 -3.82 -4.56 -11.06
N LEU A 95 -4.45 -5.27 -10.12
CA LEU A 95 -5.73 -4.92 -9.49
C LEU A 95 -5.56 -4.24 -8.12
N ARG A 96 -4.37 -3.74 -7.79
CA ARG A 96 -4.07 -3.18 -6.47
C ARG A 96 -5.04 -2.06 -6.06
N GLU A 97 -5.43 -1.22 -6.99
CA GLU A 97 -6.34 -0.08 -6.76
C GLU A 97 -7.83 -0.44 -7.04
N CYS A 98 -8.13 -1.72 -7.33
CA CYS A 98 -9.48 -2.13 -7.65
C CYS A 98 -10.27 -2.52 -6.40
N GLU A 99 -11.26 -1.72 -6.03
CA GLU A 99 -12.10 -1.88 -4.83
C GLU A 99 -13.35 -2.76 -5.06
N ASP A 100 -13.41 -3.50 -6.17
CA ASP A 100 -14.56 -4.38 -6.46
C ASP A 100 -14.64 -5.53 -5.45
N ALA A 101 -15.59 -5.44 -4.52
CA ALA A 101 -15.81 -6.46 -3.48
C ALA A 101 -16.03 -7.89 -4.03
N LYS A 102 -16.33 -8.05 -5.33
CA LYS A 102 -16.42 -9.38 -5.98
C LYS A 102 -15.06 -10.07 -6.06
N LEU A 103 -13.96 -9.35 -5.88
CA LEU A 103 -12.61 -9.91 -5.83
C LEU A 103 -12.35 -10.66 -4.51
N ILE A 104 -13.00 -10.31 -3.41
CA ILE A 104 -12.81 -10.92 -2.09
C ILE A 104 -12.87 -12.46 -2.13
N PRO A 105 -13.95 -13.09 -2.61
CA PRO A 105 -14.01 -14.55 -2.64
C PRO A 105 -12.95 -15.18 -3.56
N ILE A 106 -12.52 -14.48 -4.60
CA ILE A 106 -11.47 -14.94 -5.52
C ILE A 106 -10.11 -14.89 -4.82
N TYR A 107 -9.78 -13.78 -4.16
CA TYR A 107 -8.53 -13.64 -3.43
C TYR A 107 -8.44 -14.62 -2.25
N ILE A 108 -9.53 -14.82 -1.51
CA ILE A 108 -9.59 -15.85 -0.45
C ILE A 108 -9.36 -17.25 -1.02
N ALA A 109 -9.94 -17.55 -2.19
CA ALA A 109 -9.72 -18.85 -2.83
C ALA A 109 -8.27 -19.03 -3.29
N ILE A 110 -7.63 -17.99 -3.83
CA ILE A 110 -6.20 -17.98 -4.21
C ILE A 110 -5.34 -18.13 -2.96
N LEU A 111 -5.56 -17.34 -1.92
CA LEU A 111 -4.84 -17.41 -0.64
C LEU A 111 -4.83 -18.83 -0.06
N LYS A 112 -5.97 -19.51 -0.11
CA LYS A 112 -6.12 -20.85 0.48
C LYS A 112 -5.59 -21.97 -0.39
N ASN A 113 -5.62 -21.84 -1.72
CA ASN A 113 -5.49 -23.00 -2.61
C ASN A 113 -4.47 -22.85 -3.73
N ASP A 114 -3.91 -21.65 -3.98
CA ASP A 114 -2.94 -21.51 -5.07
C ASP A 114 -1.67 -22.33 -4.79
N ALA A 115 -1.12 -22.95 -5.83
CA ALA A 115 0.06 -23.80 -5.71
C ALA A 115 1.31 -23.00 -5.32
N GLU A 116 1.42 -21.75 -5.81
CA GLU A 116 2.59 -20.93 -5.63
C GLU A 116 2.51 -20.02 -4.40
N VAL A 117 3.55 -20.10 -3.56
CA VAL A 117 3.67 -19.29 -2.33
C VAL A 117 3.55 -17.81 -2.62
N HIS A 118 4.21 -17.35 -3.69
CA HIS A 118 4.22 -15.93 -4.04
C HIS A 118 2.80 -15.44 -4.38
N THR A 119 2.05 -16.21 -5.17
CA THR A 119 0.68 -15.85 -5.56
C THR A 119 -0.26 -15.83 -4.35
N ARG A 120 -0.11 -16.79 -3.40
CA ARG A 120 -0.85 -16.74 -2.14
C ARG A 120 -0.50 -15.51 -1.30
N ALA A 121 0.78 -15.12 -1.29
CA ALA A 121 1.23 -13.93 -0.58
C ALA A 121 0.67 -12.64 -1.20
N GLU A 122 0.62 -12.54 -2.55
CA GLU A 122 -0.04 -11.41 -3.23
C GLU A 122 -1.52 -11.31 -2.89
N ALA A 123 -2.22 -12.47 -2.84
CA ALA A 123 -3.62 -12.49 -2.44
C ALA A 123 -3.82 -12.05 -0.98
N ALA A 124 -2.92 -12.45 -0.07
CA ALA A 124 -2.94 -11.95 1.31
C ALA A 124 -2.78 -10.43 1.37
N THR A 125 -1.83 -9.88 0.60
CA THR A 125 -1.58 -8.43 0.53
C THR A 125 -2.78 -7.68 -0.04
N ALA A 126 -3.37 -8.17 -1.15
CA ALA A 126 -4.53 -7.54 -1.78
C ALA A 126 -5.79 -7.53 -0.88
N LEU A 127 -5.95 -8.54 -0.03
CA LEU A 127 -7.04 -8.56 0.95
C LEU A 127 -6.89 -7.45 2.00
N GLY A 128 -5.69 -6.91 2.22
CA GLY A 128 -5.47 -5.79 3.14
C GLY A 128 -6.23 -4.52 2.76
N ALA A 129 -6.34 -4.21 1.46
CA ALA A 129 -7.13 -3.07 0.99
C ALA A 129 -8.61 -3.21 1.37
N PHE A 130 -9.16 -4.43 1.36
CA PHE A 130 -10.53 -4.67 1.79
C PHE A 130 -10.72 -4.65 3.31
N VAL A 131 -9.66 -4.89 4.10
CA VAL A 131 -9.71 -4.62 5.55
C VAL A 131 -9.79 -3.12 5.78
N ASP A 132 -8.95 -2.34 5.12
CA ASP A 132 -8.94 -0.87 5.20
C ASP A 132 -10.29 -0.26 4.81
N LEU A 133 -10.83 -0.63 3.64
CA LEU A 133 -12.18 -0.22 3.21
C LEU A 133 -13.28 -0.60 4.21
N GLY A 134 -13.13 -1.73 4.88
CA GLY A 134 -14.07 -2.17 5.92
C GLY A 134 -14.02 -1.31 7.17
N GLU A 135 -12.83 -0.95 7.63
CA GLU A 135 -12.63 -0.05 8.77
C GLU A 135 -13.10 1.38 8.47
N LEU A 136 -13.04 1.81 7.19
CA LEU A 136 -13.59 3.07 6.72
C LEU A 136 -15.11 3.04 6.47
N GLU A 137 -15.80 1.93 6.79
CA GLU A 137 -17.24 1.71 6.55
C GLU A 137 -17.65 1.73 5.06
N GLU A 138 -16.67 1.56 4.14
CA GLU A 138 -16.90 1.51 2.68
C GLU A 138 -17.16 0.08 2.17
N LEU A 139 -17.03 -0.92 3.04
CA LEU A 139 -17.31 -2.31 2.76
C LEU A 139 -18.36 -2.86 3.74
N ALA A 140 -19.23 -3.78 3.28
CA ALA A 140 -20.19 -4.43 4.15
C ALA A 140 -19.50 -5.23 5.27
N GLU A 141 -20.01 -5.13 6.53
CA GLU A 141 -19.46 -5.79 7.72
C GLU A 141 -19.24 -7.31 7.51
N GLU A 142 -20.16 -8.00 6.84
CA GLU A 142 -20.03 -9.42 6.54
C GLU A 142 -18.86 -9.73 5.61
N ALA A 143 -18.57 -8.84 4.66
CA ALA A 143 -17.44 -8.98 3.75
C ALA A 143 -16.11 -8.70 4.46
N LEU A 144 -16.05 -7.66 5.29
CA LEU A 144 -14.90 -7.38 6.17
C LEU A 144 -14.60 -8.59 7.05
N HIS A 145 -15.61 -9.11 7.75
CA HIS A 145 -15.44 -10.29 8.62
C HIS A 145 -14.91 -11.51 7.84
N GLN A 146 -15.38 -11.77 6.61
CA GLN A 146 -14.86 -12.85 5.78
C GLN A 146 -13.38 -12.67 5.44
N VAL A 147 -12.95 -11.45 5.12
CA VAL A 147 -11.56 -11.13 4.82
C VAL A 147 -10.69 -11.34 6.06
N GLU A 148 -11.07 -10.77 7.19
CA GLU A 148 -10.34 -10.88 8.44
C GLU A 148 -10.18 -12.34 8.90
N GLU A 149 -11.24 -13.14 8.86
CA GLU A 149 -11.17 -14.56 9.23
C GLU A 149 -10.21 -15.34 8.31
N ALA A 150 -10.21 -15.05 7.00
CA ALA A 150 -9.30 -15.70 6.06
C ALA A 150 -7.83 -15.34 6.34
N LEU A 151 -7.56 -14.08 6.66
CA LEU A 151 -6.22 -13.60 7.00
C LEU A 151 -5.78 -14.15 8.37
N LEU A 152 -6.64 -14.16 9.38
CA LEU A 152 -6.38 -14.76 10.70
C LEU A 152 -6.06 -16.26 10.61
N GLU A 153 -6.85 -16.99 9.80
CA GLU A 153 -6.58 -18.41 9.51
C GLU A 153 -5.19 -18.58 8.89
N SER A 154 -4.80 -17.70 7.96
CA SER A 154 -3.49 -17.72 7.33
C SER A 154 -2.36 -17.45 8.32
N VAL A 155 -2.44 -16.38 9.13
CA VAL A 155 -1.40 -16.01 10.12
C VAL A 155 -1.16 -17.14 11.11
N ASN A 156 -2.23 -17.76 11.61
CA ASN A 156 -2.18 -18.81 12.62
C ASN A 156 -1.96 -20.22 12.03
N GLY A 157 -2.05 -20.36 10.72
CA GLY A 157 -1.97 -21.63 10.00
C GLY A 157 -0.55 -22.15 9.80
N GLY A 158 -0.45 -23.20 8.97
CA GLY A 158 0.80 -23.86 8.63
C GLY A 158 1.37 -23.50 7.25
N ASP A 159 0.90 -22.41 6.63
CA ASP A 159 1.39 -21.97 5.32
C ASP A 159 2.84 -21.44 5.40
N ASP A 160 3.43 -21.17 4.25
CA ASP A 160 4.75 -20.54 4.15
C ASP A 160 4.84 -19.25 4.96
N VAL A 161 5.99 -19.03 5.57
CA VAL A 161 6.25 -17.85 6.41
C VAL A 161 5.95 -16.54 5.67
N LYS A 162 6.24 -16.48 4.37
CA LYS A 162 5.97 -15.30 3.56
C LYS A 162 4.46 -14.99 3.50
N VAL A 163 3.62 -15.99 3.27
CA VAL A 163 2.15 -15.82 3.20
C VAL A 163 1.61 -15.35 4.56
N ARG A 164 2.06 -15.99 5.64
CA ARG A 164 1.66 -15.66 7.01
C ARG A 164 2.03 -14.24 7.41
N ARG A 165 3.23 -13.78 7.00
CA ARG A 165 3.67 -12.40 7.26
C ARG A 165 2.84 -11.38 6.49
N ARG A 166 2.56 -11.63 5.21
CA ARG A 166 1.69 -10.74 4.42
C ARG A 166 0.28 -10.66 4.97
N ALA A 167 -0.26 -11.79 5.45
CA ALA A 167 -1.55 -11.78 6.13
C ALA A 167 -1.54 -10.96 7.43
N LEU A 168 -0.45 -11.01 8.23
CA LEU A 168 -0.30 -10.16 9.41
C LEU A 168 -0.24 -8.68 9.04
N GLU A 169 0.55 -8.33 8.03
CA GLU A 169 0.68 -6.96 7.53
C GLU A 169 -0.68 -6.39 7.08
N SER A 170 -1.50 -7.21 6.42
CA SER A 170 -2.85 -6.84 5.97
C SER A 170 -3.85 -6.70 7.11
N LEU A 171 -3.71 -7.50 8.17
CA LEU A 171 -4.52 -7.37 9.39
C LEU A 171 -4.15 -6.13 10.21
N GLY A 172 -3.04 -5.45 9.91
CA GLY A 172 -2.66 -4.21 10.59
C GLY A 172 -3.73 -3.13 10.51
N PHE A 173 -4.55 -3.09 9.47
CA PHE A 173 -5.67 -2.16 9.34
C PHE A 173 -6.84 -2.48 10.30
N SER A 174 -6.99 -3.74 10.74
CA SER A 174 -8.15 -4.19 11.51
C SER A 174 -8.15 -3.68 12.95
N SER A 175 -9.29 -3.16 13.40
CA SER A 175 -9.54 -2.71 14.78
C SER A 175 -9.84 -3.85 15.76
N ARG A 176 -9.85 -5.10 15.33
CA ARG A 176 -10.13 -6.27 16.18
C ARG A 176 -9.10 -6.40 17.31
N PRO A 177 -9.54 -6.63 18.57
CA PRO A 177 -8.67 -6.58 19.74
C PRO A 177 -7.55 -7.63 19.74
N GLU A 178 -7.74 -8.78 19.09
CA GLU A 178 -6.73 -9.85 19.00
C GLU A 178 -5.54 -9.49 18.10
N ILE A 179 -5.70 -8.52 17.17
CA ILE A 179 -4.64 -8.16 16.22
C ILE A 179 -3.44 -7.55 16.94
N ALA A 180 -3.67 -6.68 17.92
CA ALA A 180 -2.57 -6.11 18.71
C ALA A 180 -1.69 -7.20 19.32
N SER A 181 -2.28 -8.24 19.89
CA SER A 181 -1.51 -9.37 20.48
C SER A 181 -0.76 -10.18 19.43
N LEU A 182 -1.30 -10.32 18.21
CA LEU A 182 -0.60 -10.97 17.09
C LEU A 182 0.61 -10.16 16.65
N ILE A 183 0.47 -8.84 16.53
CA ILE A 183 1.56 -7.91 16.19
C ILE A 183 2.65 -7.97 17.25
N GLU A 184 2.32 -7.88 18.54
CA GLU A 184 3.26 -8.02 19.65
C GLU A 184 4.02 -9.35 19.59
N SER A 185 3.29 -10.45 19.38
CA SER A 185 3.88 -11.79 19.27
C SER A 185 4.84 -11.91 18.07
N ALA A 186 4.53 -11.28 16.95
CA ALA A 186 5.38 -11.27 15.76
C ALA A 186 6.64 -10.41 15.98
N PHE A 187 6.47 -9.23 16.57
CA PHE A 187 7.57 -8.32 16.90
C PHE A 187 8.54 -8.91 17.92
N GLY A 188 8.04 -9.67 18.88
CA GLY A 188 8.86 -10.35 19.89
C GLY A 188 9.70 -11.54 19.40
N ARG A 189 9.61 -11.91 18.10
CA ARG A 189 10.44 -12.98 17.53
C ARG A 189 11.86 -12.50 17.27
N GLU A 190 12.82 -13.42 17.32
CA GLU A 190 14.23 -13.13 16.94
C GLU A 190 14.42 -13.02 15.41
N ASP A 191 13.40 -13.37 14.61
CA ASP A 191 13.43 -13.33 13.15
C ASP A 191 13.18 -11.89 12.64
N PRO A 192 14.18 -11.23 12.01
CA PRO A 192 14.05 -9.86 11.53
C PRO A 192 12.93 -9.66 10.51
N ALA A 193 12.60 -10.70 9.72
CA ALA A 193 11.54 -10.61 8.74
C ALA A 193 10.16 -10.55 9.40
N TRP A 194 9.94 -11.23 10.54
CA TRP A 194 8.74 -11.08 11.34
C TRP A 194 8.67 -9.73 12.05
N GLN A 195 9.82 -9.22 12.54
CA GLN A 195 9.89 -7.90 13.17
C GLN A 195 9.52 -6.80 12.18
N ALA A 196 10.06 -6.85 10.96
CA ALA A 196 9.71 -5.91 9.90
C ALA A 196 8.21 -5.98 9.56
N SER A 197 7.64 -7.18 9.37
CA SER A 197 6.21 -7.34 9.10
C SER A 197 5.33 -6.84 10.25
N ALA A 198 5.78 -6.99 11.50
CA ALA A 198 5.08 -6.44 12.65
C ALA A 198 5.09 -4.90 12.63
N LEU A 199 6.22 -4.28 12.27
CA LEU A 199 6.32 -2.82 12.12
C LEU A 199 5.39 -2.29 11.00
N PHE A 200 5.29 -2.99 9.88
CA PHE A 200 4.30 -2.67 8.84
C PHE A 200 2.85 -2.78 9.35
N ALA A 201 2.55 -3.80 10.14
CA ALA A 201 1.22 -3.93 10.74
C ALA A 201 0.94 -2.85 11.79
N MET A 202 1.95 -2.46 12.59
CA MET A 202 1.87 -1.33 13.53
C MET A 202 1.55 -0.04 12.80
N ALA A 203 2.25 0.25 11.71
CA ALA A 203 2.05 1.44 10.90
C ALA A 203 0.60 1.59 10.41
N ARG A 204 0.01 0.50 9.94
CA ARG A 204 -1.36 0.46 9.42
C ARG A 204 -2.45 0.59 10.49
N SER A 205 -2.13 0.28 11.74
CA SER A 205 -3.12 0.28 12.83
C SER A 205 -3.48 1.68 13.34
N ALA A 206 -2.74 2.72 12.95
CA ALA A 206 -2.89 4.10 13.43
C ALA A 206 -2.97 4.22 14.97
N ASP A 207 -2.32 3.30 15.71
CA ASP A 207 -2.39 3.20 17.18
C ASP A 207 -1.07 3.66 17.83
N SER A 208 -1.12 4.74 18.59
CA SER A 208 0.04 5.33 19.26
C SER A 208 0.73 4.44 20.29
N ARG A 209 0.12 3.31 20.69
CA ARG A 209 0.78 2.30 21.54
C ARG A 209 2.09 1.78 20.92
N TRP A 210 2.24 1.92 19.60
CA TRP A 210 3.39 1.45 18.85
C TRP A 210 4.53 2.45 18.73
N ASP A 211 4.37 3.68 19.18
CA ASP A 211 5.41 4.73 19.09
C ASP A 211 6.74 4.24 19.69
N GLU A 212 6.72 3.73 20.91
CA GLU A 212 7.96 3.28 21.59
C GLU A 212 8.60 2.05 20.92
N PRO A 213 7.88 0.99 20.53
CA PRO A 213 8.42 -0.10 19.70
C PRO A 213 9.05 0.38 18.40
N VAL A 214 8.41 1.30 17.68
CA VAL A 214 8.90 1.88 16.43
C VAL A 214 10.19 2.66 16.66
N ILE A 215 10.21 3.59 17.64
CA ILE A 215 11.41 4.37 17.99
C ILE A 215 12.60 3.47 18.31
N ARG A 216 12.41 2.43 19.10
CA ARG A 216 13.49 1.48 19.42
C ARG A 216 14.04 0.76 18.20
N SER A 217 13.18 0.50 17.21
CA SER A 217 13.54 -0.23 16.00
C SER A 217 14.32 0.62 15.00
N LEU A 218 14.28 1.95 15.08
CA LEU A 218 15.09 2.85 14.25
C LEU A 218 16.60 2.62 14.39
N MET A 219 17.04 2.10 15.52
CA MET A 219 18.46 1.81 15.80
C MET A 219 18.77 0.29 15.74
N ASN A 220 17.93 -0.52 15.10
CA ASN A 220 18.12 -1.96 14.99
C ASN A 220 19.33 -2.29 14.11
N ASP A 221 20.11 -3.34 14.48
CA ASP A 221 21.26 -3.80 13.69
C ASP A 221 20.86 -4.32 12.29
N ASN A 222 19.66 -4.86 12.15
CA ASN A 222 19.15 -5.36 10.88
C ASN A 222 18.56 -4.22 10.05
N ARG A 223 19.08 -4.02 8.83
CA ARG A 223 18.66 -2.97 7.90
C ARG A 223 17.14 -3.00 7.63
N ASN A 224 16.58 -4.16 7.28
CA ASN A 224 15.16 -4.27 6.91
C ASN A 224 14.23 -3.90 8.09
N VAL A 225 14.66 -4.15 9.34
CA VAL A 225 13.90 -3.73 10.52
C VAL A 225 14.00 -2.22 10.71
N ARG A 226 15.18 -1.60 10.46
CA ARG A 226 15.31 -0.14 10.49
C ARG A 226 14.46 0.54 9.43
N GLU A 227 14.48 0.06 8.18
CA GLU A 227 13.66 0.58 7.08
C GLU A 227 12.17 0.52 7.42
N ALA A 228 11.69 -0.65 7.88
CA ALA A 228 10.30 -0.80 8.31
C ALA A 228 9.94 0.12 9.50
N ALA A 229 10.90 0.40 10.40
CA ALA A 229 10.69 1.32 11.50
C ALA A 229 10.64 2.79 11.04
N VAL A 230 11.45 3.17 10.04
CA VAL A 230 11.40 4.49 9.41
C VAL A 230 10.03 4.73 8.79
N GLU A 231 9.56 3.81 7.95
CA GLU A 231 8.23 3.90 7.33
C GLU A 231 7.11 3.95 8.38
N ALA A 232 7.19 3.09 9.42
CA ALA A 232 6.21 3.08 10.50
C ALA A 232 6.21 4.39 11.29
N ALA A 233 7.36 5.01 11.52
CA ALA A 233 7.45 6.29 12.20
C ALA A 233 6.76 7.42 11.42
N GLY A 234 6.88 7.43 10.10
CA GLY A 234 6.18 8.34 9.21
C GLY A 234 4.66 8.12 9.24
N GLN A 235 4.21 6.91 8.92
CA GLN A 235 2.79 6.58 8.83
C GLN A 235 2.02 6.79 10.15
N LEU A 236 2.65 6.50 11.30
CA LEU A 236 2.09 6.79 12.63
C LEU A 236 2.27 8.24 13.07
N SER A 237 2.93 9.07 12.27
CA SER A 237 3.27 10.46 12.61
C SER A 237 3.96 10.59 13.99
N VAL A 238 4.94 9.72 14.28
CA VAL A 238 5.63 9.66 15.57
C VAL A 238 6.53 10.87 15.75
N LYS A 239 6.01 11.96 16.31
CA LYS A 239 6.73 13.25 16.44
C LYS A 239 8.09 13.11 17.16
N THR A 240 8.19 12.21 18.13
CA THR A 240 9.43 11.97 18.90
C THR A 240 10.50 11.20 18.11
N ALA A 241 10.18 10.65 16.94
CA ALA A 241 11.14 10.02 16.03
C ALA A 241 11.94 11.04 15.21
N SER A 242 11.41 12.24 14.94
CA SER A 242 12.01 13.25 14.06
C SER A 242 13.49 13.56 14.38
N PRO A 243 13.92 13.82 15.64
CA PRO A 243 15.34 14.05 15.93
C PRO A 243 16.24 12.85 15.64
N ILE A 244 15.71 11.64 15.77
CA ILE A 244 16.47 10.40 15.49
C ILE A 244 16.62 10.23 13.99
N LEU A 245 15.54 10.45 13.22
CA LEU A 245 15.53 10.35 11.76
C LEU A 245 16.46 11.39 11.14
N LEU A 246 16.45 12.65 11.61
CA LEU A 246 17.38 13.69 11.16
C LEU A 246 18.83 13.29 11.42
N LYS A 247 19.11 12.71 12.57
CA LYS A 247 20.46 12.23 12.88
C LYS A 247 20.86 11.04 12.01
N MET A 248 19.92 10.12 11.68
CA MET A 248 20.21 9.00 10.78
C MET A 248 20.62 9.49 9.39
N LEU A 249 20.04 10.58 8.89
CA LEU A 249 20.40 11.19 7.60
C LEU A 249 21.84 11.72 7.57
N GLU A 250 22.42 12.11 8.69
CA GLU A 250 23.80 12.63 8.73
C GLU A 250 24.83 11.53 8.38
N ASP A 251 24.53 10.27 8.70
CA ASP A 251 25.41 9.12 8.56
C ASP A 251 24.98 8.15 7.42
N GLU A 252 23.84 8.43 6.75
CA GLU A 252 23.28 7.52 5.73
C GLU A 252 23.94 7.74 4.35
N GLU A 253 24.46 6.67 3.78
CA GLU A 253 25.11 6.67 2.45
C GLU A 253 24.23 6.02 1.36
N ASP A 254 23.12 5.39 1.73
CA ASP A 254 22.22 4.70 0.82
C ASP A 254 21.05 5.64 0.44
N ASP A 255 20.98 6.02 -0.84
CA ASP A 255 20.01 6.98 -1.34
C ASP A 255 18.55 6.52 -1.15
N ASP A 256 18.27 5.22 -1.25
CA ASP A 256 16.92 4.69 -1.04
C ASP A 256 16.48 4.83 0.42
N VAL A 257 17.40 4.54 1.36
CA VAL A 257 17.14 4.70 2.80
C VAL A 257 17.00 6.18 3.17
N ALA A 258 17.87 7.04 2.63
CA ALA A 258 17.78 8.48 2.82
C ALA A 258 16.44 9.03 2.30
N GLY A 259 15.99 8.59 1.13
CA GLY A 259 14.69 8.93 0.57
C GLY A 259 13.53 8.50 1.48
N ALA A 260 13.55 7.27 2.00
CA ALA A 260 12.54 6.80 2.94
C ALA A 260 12.50 7.62 4.24
N ILE A 261 13.65 8.04 4.76
CA ILE A 261 13.73 8.90 5.96
C ILE A 261 13.15 10.29 5.65
N ILE A 262 13.52 10.91 4.53
CA ILE A 262 12.99 12.21 4.11
C ILE A 262 11.47 12.16 3.97
N TRP A 263 10.95 11.10 3.32
CA TRP A 263 9.51 10.90 3.18
C TRP A 263 8.82 10.76 4.53
N SER A 264 9.38 9.96 5.45
CA SER A 264 8.84 9.81 6.80
C SER A 264 8.86 11.13 7.59
N LEU A 265 9.90 11.93 7.43
CA LEU A 265 9.97 13.28 8.03
C LEU A 265 8.89 14.21 7.48
N SER A 266 8.55 14.10 6.19
CA SER A 266 7.46 14.89 5.59
C SER A 266 6.08 14.51 6.16
N GLN A 267 5.88 13.23 6.49
CA GLN A 267 4.66 12.73 7.13
C GLN A 267 4.57 13.10 8.63
N ILE A 268 5.71 13.19 9.31
CA ILE A 268 5.77 13.59 10.72
C ILE A 268 5.60 15.11 10.87
N GLY A 269 6.15 15.89 9.94
CA GLY A 269 6.15 17.36 9.97
C GLY A 269 7.15 17.97 10.96
N GLY A 270 7.10 19.29 11.08
CA GLY A 270 7.89 20.06 12.02
C GLY A 270 8.98 20.92 11.38
N GLU A 271 9.33 22.03 12.03
CA GLU A 271 10.24 23.06 11.51
C GLU A 271 11.65 22.54 11.20
N ASP A 272 12.17 21.62 12.02
CA ASP A 272 13.50 21.06 11.81
C ASP A 272 13.53 20.16 10.56
N ALA A 273 12.47 19.38 10.32
CA ALA A 273 12.33 18.56 9.11
C ALA A 273 12.21 19.44 7.86
N ARG A 274 11.37 20.47 7.92
CA ARG A 274 11.22 21.47 6.84
C ARG A 274 12.56 22.10 6.48
N THR A 275 13.25 22.66 7.48
CA THR A 275 14.53 23.33 7.29
C THR A 275 15.58 22.39 6.67
N TYR A 276 15.59 21.12 7.09
CA TYR A 276 16.51 20.14 6.54
C TYR A 276 16.23 19.86 5.06
N ILE A 277 14.97 19.61 4.69
CA ILE A 277 14.56 19.30 3.32
C ILE A 277 14.78 20.52 2.40
N GLU A 278 14.45 21.74 2.84
CA GLU A 278 14.73 22.98 2.10
C GLU A 278 16.24 23.17 1.84
N ASN A 279 17.08 22.88 2.82
CA ASN A 279 18.53 22.96 2.64
C ASN A 279 19.07 21.93 1.64
N LEU A 280 18.48 20.71 1.58
CA LEU A 280 18.84 19.72 0.57
C LEU A 280 18.42 20.18 -0.83
N LEU A 281 17.22 20.75 -0.95
CA LEU A 281 16.70 21.27 -2.21
C LEU A 281 17.59 22.40 -2.76
N ASP A 282 18.07 23.29 -1.89
CA ASP A 282 18.97 24.40 -2.27
C ASP A 282 20.37 23.91 -2.71
N GLN A 283 20.77 22.69 -2.35
CA GLN A 283 22.11 22.14 -2.62
C GLN A 283 22.16 21.15 -3.79
N THR A 284 21.01 20.64 -4.24
CA THR A 284 20.96 19.68 -5.36
C THR A 284 20.72 20.38 -6.69
N GLU A 285 21.36 19.82 -7.77
CA GLU A 285 21.12 20.18 -9.16
C GLU A 285 20.50 19.03 -9.96
N ASP A 286 20.23 17.90 -9.30
CA ASP A 286 19.65 16.70 -9.91
C ASP A 286 18.13 16.86 -10.05
N GLU A 287 17.61 16.79 -11.27
CA GLU A 287 16.20 17.05 -11.57
C GLU A 287 15.26 16.07 -10.87
N ASP A 288 15.61 14.77 -10.81
CA ASP A 288 14.77 13.75 -10.15
C ASP A 288 14.75 13.94 -8.63
N GLN A 289 15.90 14.35 -8.05
CA GLN A 289 16.00 14.65 -6.64
C GLN A 289 15.24 15.95 -6.27
N ILE A 290 15.27 16.96 -7.12
CA ILE A 290 14.50 18.19 -6.94
C ILE A 290 13.01 17.87 -6.87
N GLU A 291 12.50 17.11 -7.85
CA GLU A 291 11.08 16.70 -7.91
C GLU A 291 10.65 15.97 -6.63
N PHE A 292 11.45 15.00 -6.18
CA PHE A 292 11.18 14.27 -4.93
C PHE A 292 11.18 15.16 -3.68
N LEU A 293 12.12 16.09 -3.56
CA LEU A 293 12.20 17.01 -2.41
C LEU A 293 11.07 18.03 -2.40
N GLU A 294 10.65 18.51 -3.59
CA GLU A 294 9.47 19.37 -3.73
C GLU A 294 8.20 18.64 -3.30
N GLU A 295 8.01 17.38 -3.73
CA GLU A 295 6.89 16.55 -3.31
C GLU A 295 6.89 16.30 -1.80
N ALA A 296 8.05 16.02 -1.21
CA ALA A 296 8.18 15.86 0.24
C ALA A 296 7.82 17.16 1.01
N LEU A 297 8.18 18.34 0.49
CA LEU A 297 7.81 19.62 1.09
C LEU A 297 6.32 19.93 0.95
N GLU A 298 5.69 19.55 -0.16
CA GLU A 298 4.24 19.66 -0.35
C GLU A 298 3.49 18.78 0.65
N ASN A 299 3.93 17.51 0.80
CA ASN A 299 3.36 16.59 1.80
C ASN A 299 3.53 17.11 3.23
N LEU A 300 4.70 17.67 3.57
CA LEU A 300 4.96 18.26 4.87
C LEU A 300 4.04 19.47 5.14
N ALA A 301 3.82 20.32 4.14
CA ALA A 301 2.92 21.46 4.27
C ALA A 301 1.47 21.00 4.52
N PHE A 302 1.03 19.97 3.82
CA PHE A 302 -0.28 19.36 4.03
C PHE A 302 -0.42 18.78 5.46
N THR A 303 0.58 18.07 5.95
CA THR A 303 0.61 17.50 7.32
C THR A 303 0.50 18.60 8.38
N GLU A 304 1.24 19.71 8.22
CA GLU A 304 1.19 20.83 9.16
C GLU A 304 -0.15 21.57 9.14
N ASP A 305 -0.80 21.66 7.99
CA ASP A 305 -2.12 22.27 7.87
C ASP A 305 -3.19 21.39 8.54
N LEU A 306 -3.09 20.06 8.44
CA LEU A 306 -3.96 19.13 9.20
C LEU A 306 -3.76 19.30 10.71
N ASP A 307 -2.51 19.33 11.20
CA ASP A 307 -2.20 19.56 12.62
C ASP A 307 -2.82 20.87 13.14
N ARG A 308 -2.77 21.95 12.35
CA ARG A 308 -3.40 23.24 12.70
C ARG A 308 -4.92 23.16 12.73
N PHE A 309 -5.51 22.39 11.82
CA PHE A 309 -6.96 22.23 11.76
C PHE A 309 -7.48 21.45 12.97
N ASP A 310 -6.79 20.42 13.39
CA ASP A 310 -7.11 19.64 14.59
C ASP A 310 -7.01 20.47 15.87
N LEU A 311 -5.99 21.33 15.98
CA LEU A 311 -5.86 22.26 17.10
C LEU A 311 -7.00 23.28 17.18
N LEU A 312 -7.61 23.67 16.04
CA LEU A 312 -8.73 24.61 16.01
C LEU A 312 -10.07 23.95 16.36
N ASN A 313 -10.18 22.64 16.24
CA ASN A 313 -11.41 21.89 16.54
C ASN A 313 -11.51 21.41 18.00
N PHE A 314 -10.48 21.58 18.82
CA PHE A 314 -10.39 21.08 20.20
C PHE A 314 -10.50 22.17 21.30
N GLU A 315 -11.12 23.33 21.05
CA GLU A 315 -11.64 24.17 22.12
C GLU A 315 -13.18 24.08 22.15
N PRO A 316 -13.78 23.17 22.92
CA PRO A 316 -15.16 23.36 23.32
C PRO A 316 -15.14 24.42 24.42
N ASP A 317 -15.36 25.68 24.06
CA ASP A 317 -15.84 26.69 24.99
C ASP A 317 -17.24 26.31 25.47
N PHE A 318 -17.31 25.49 26.49
CA PHE A 318 -18.49 25.24 27.28
C PHE A 318 -18.27 25.74 28.71
N ASP A 319 -18.08 27.03 28.87
CA ASP A 319 -18.51 27.75 30.05
C ASP A 319 -19.96 28.20 29.81
N LEU A 320 -20.90 27.28 29.97
CA LEU A 320 -22.27 27.67 30.31
C LEU A 320 -22.28 28.01 31.78
N ASP A 321 -22.19 29.30 32.08
CA ASP A 321 -22.57 29.89 33.36
C ASP A 321 -23.99 29.41 33.75
N GLU A 322 -24.10 28.33 34.50
CA GLU A 322 -25.20 28.02 35.34
C GLU A 322 -25.08 28.82 36.65
N ASP A 323 -25.44 30.09 36.61
CA ASP A 323 -25.78 30.83 37.82
C ASP A 323 -26.62 32.05 37.42
N ASP A 324 -27.92 31.98 37.72
CA ASP A 324 -28.79 33.06 38.15
C ASP A 324 -30.26 32.92 37.70
N GLU A 325 -30.91 31.85 38.09
CA GLU A 325 -32.39 31.88 38.18
C GLU A 325 -32.91 31.11 39.40
N ASP A 326 -32.58 31.56 40.61
CA ASP A 326 -33.30 31.13 41.82
C ASP A 326 -33.21 32.17 42.95
N LYS A 327 -33.58 33.43 42.69
CA LYS A 327 -33.81 34.43 43.71
C LYS A 327 -34.90 35.47 43.35
N ALA A 328 -36.06 35.00 42.95
CA ALA A 328 -37.22 35.93 42.86
C ALA A 328 -38.58 35.25 43.03
N LEU A 329 -38.75 34.47 44.10
CA LEU A 329 -40.09 34.09 44.56
C LEU A 329 -40.06 33.84 46.06
N LEU A 330 -39.91 34.87 46.86
CA LEU A 330 -40.33 34.97 48.26
C LEU A 330 -40.32 36.45 48.68
N ASN A 331 -41.42 37.15 48.31
CA ASN A 331 -42.07 38.22 49.13
C ASN A 331 -43.43 38.54 48.50
#